data_bc5ad32f31fddfe77b810de9b355bae2
#
_entry.id   bc5ad32f31fddfe77b810de9b355bae2
#
_cell.length_a   1.000
_cell.length_b   1.000
_cell.length_c   1.000
_cell.angle_alpha   90.00
_cell.angle_beta   90.00
_cell.angle_gamma   90.00
#
_symmetry.space_group_name_H-M   'P 1'
#
loop_
_entity.id
_entity.type
_entity.pdbx_description
1 polymer ?
#
loop_
_entity_poly.entity_id
_entity_poly.type
_entity_poly.pdbx_seq_one_letter_code
_entity_poly.pdbx_strand_id
1 'polypeptide(L)' 'MSEPKWTRDRTYHRCEYRTWTLQVWPVGDGRFCWSASLIWIDGNESETLSARGVRASCKLAKAAAIAAVDYRNGEARREP' A
#
# COMPACT_ATOMS: atom_id res chain seq x y z
N MET A 1 1.49 19.22 -3.90
CA MET A 1 1.27 17.87 -3.40
C MET A 1 2.58 17.23 -3.01
N SER A 2 2.60 16.67 -1.84
CA SER A 2 3.81 16.01 -1.38
C SER A 2 3.87 14.57 -1.88
N GLU A 3 5.06 14.13 -2.24
CA GLU A 3 5.25 12.75 -2.62
C GLU A 3 5.18 11.85 -1.39
N PRO A 4 4.76 10.59 -1.57
CA PRO A 4 4.78 9.65 -0.46
C PRO A 4 6.18 9.50 0.09
N LYS A 5 6.31 9.54 1.40
CA LYS A 5 7.60 9.39 2.05
C LYS A 5 7.75 7.97 2.55
N TRP A 6 8.71 7.27 2.00
CA TRP A 6 9.01 5.91 2.40
C TRP A 6 10.09 5.94 3.48
N THR A 7 9.85 5.21 4.55
CA THR A 7 10.87 4.96 5.55
C THR A 7 11.35 3.53 5.38
N ARG A 8 12.59 3.29 5.79
CA ARG A 8 13.19 1.97 5.65
C ARG A 8 13.69 1.48 6.99
N ASP A 9 13.32 0.26 7.32
CA ASP A 9 13.82 -0.43 8.50
C ASP A 9 14.38 -1.77 8.03
N ARG A 10 15.71 -1.89 7.95
CA ARG A 10 16.40 -3.03 7.38
C ARG A 10 15.99 -3.24 5.92
N THR A 11 15.26 -4.31 5.62
CA THR A 11 14.80 -4.59 4.26
C THR A 11 13.34 -4.20 4.06
N TYR A 12 12.68 -3.75 5.09
CA TYR A 12 11.29 -3.32 5.02
C TYR A 12 11.19 -1.85 4.68
N HIS A 13 10.33 -1.54 3.72
CA HIS A 13 9.98 -0.16 3.41
C HIS A 13 8.53 0.05 3.82
N ARG A 14 8.26 1.18 4.42
CA ARG A 14 6.92 1.50 4.91
C ARG A 14 6.55 2.92 4.54
N CYS A 15 5.29 3.16 4.25
CA CYS A 15 4.78 4.47 3.88
C CYS A 15 3.34 4.60 4.32
N GLU A 16 3.01 5.77 4.86
CA GLU A 16 1.62 6.14 5.11
C GLU A 16 1.17 7.02 3.95
N TYR A 17 0.17 6.57 3.22
CA TYR A 17 -0.29 7.26 2.03
C TYR A 17 -1.82 7.26 1.99
N ARG A 18 -2.41 8.44 2.02
CA ARG A 18 -3.88 8.61 1.99
C ARG A 18 -4.56 7.74 3.05
N THR A 19 -4.03 7.74 4.25
CA THR A 19 -4.47 6.95 5.41
C THR A 19 -4.26 5.44 5.28
N TRP A 20 -3.76 4.97 4.15
CA TRP A 20 -3.38 3.57 3.98
C TRP A 20 -1.95 3.36 4.47
N THR A 21 -1.68 2.17 4.99
CA THR A 21 -0.33 1.75 5.34
C THR A 21 0.20 0.87 4.22
N LEU A 22 1.30 1.30 3.61
CA LEU A 22 1.95 0.56 2.53
C LEU A 22 3.21 -0.08 3.06
N GLN A 23 3.49 -1.31 2.63
CA GLN A 23 4.71 -2.02 3.01
C GLN A 23 5.27 -2.72 1.78
N VAL A 24 6.61 -2.73 1.69
CA VAL A 24 7.32 -3.42 0.61
C VAL A 24 8.51 -4.14 1.24
N TRP A 25 8.71 -5.41 0.89
CA TRP A 25 9.81 -6.20 1.43
C TRP A 25 10.26 -7.26 0.41
N PRO A 26 11.53 -7.69 0.48
CA PRO A 26 12.03 -8.71 -0.44
C PRO A 26 11.49 -10.10 -0.09
N VAL A 27 11.22 -10.90 -1.11
CA VAL A 27 10.69 -12.25 -0.91
C VAL A 27 11.54 -13.33 -1.58
N GLY A 28 12.76 -12.99 -2.01
CA GLY A 28 13.63 -13.94 -2.69
C GLY A 28 13.56 -13.78 -4.20
N ASP A 29 14.51 -14.39 -4.90
CA ASP A 29 14.62 -14.32 -6.36
C ASP A 29 14.65 -12.90 -6.92
N GLY A 30 15.10 -11.94 -6.12
CA GLY A 30 15.12 -10.54 -6.54
C GLY A 30 13.76 -9.88 -6.62
N ARG A 31 12.71 -10.54 -6.16
CA ARG A 31 11.36 -10.00 -6.19
C ARG A 31 11.02 -9.31 -4.88
N PHE A 32 10.03 -8.44 -4.95
CA PHE A 32 9.55 -7.69 -3.80
C PHE A 32 8.04 -7.83 -3.69
N CYS A 33 7.60 -8.12 -2.48
CA CYS A 33 6.18 -8.13 -2.17
C CYS A 33 5.76 -6.76 -1.68
N TRP A 34 4.54 -6.35 -2.01
CA TRP A 34 3.98 -5.12 -1.50
C TRP A 34 2.62 -5.40 -0.89
N SER A 35 2.25 -4.59 0.08
CA SER A 35 0.91 -4.65 0.64
C SER A 35 0.42 -3.24 0.91
N ALA A 36 -0.88 -3.07 0.82
CA ALA A 36 -1.55 -1.82 1.19
C ALA A 36 -2.74 -2.21 2.06
N SER A 37 -2.84 -1.60 3.23
CA SER A 37 -3.92 -1.92 4.15
C SER A 37 -4.52 -0.65 4.73
N LEU A 38 -5.81 -0.69 4.92
CA LEU A 38 -6.57 0.39 5.56
C LEU A 38 -7.47 -0.24 6.61
N ILE A 39 -7.35 0.24 7.83
CA ILE A 39 -8.24 -0.19 8.91
C ILE A 39 -9.28 0.91 9.07
N TRP A 40 -10.53 0.54 8.88
CA TRP A 40 -11.64 1.45 8.99
C TRP A 40 -12.51 1.05 10.17
N ILE A 41 -12.84 2.02 11.02
CA ILE A 41 -13.63 1.77 12.21
C ILE A 41 -14.89 2.62 12.14
N ASP A 42 -16.04 1.96 12.29
CA ASP A 42 -17.32 2.64 12.29
C ASP A 42 -18.10 2.14 13.51
N GLY A 43 -18.11 2.99 14.54
CA GLY A 43 -18.75 2.61 15.79
C GLY A 43 -18.02 1.47 16.46
N ASN A 44 -18.70 0.35 16.63
CA ASN A 44 -18.11 -0.84 17.25
C ASN A 44 -17.58 -1.85 16.24
N GLU A 45 -17.67 -1.53 14.96
CA GLU A 45 -17.21 -2.43 13.92
C GLU A 45 -15.93 -1.91 13.30
N SER A 46 -15.04 -2.82 12.98
CA SER A 46 -13.84 -2.49 12.24
C SER A 46 -13.74 -3.36 11.00
N GLU A 47 -13.24 -2.77 9.93
CA GLU A 47 -13.07 -3.48 8.68
C GLU A 47 -11.67 -3.21 8.17
N THR A 48 -11.02 -4.24 7.67
CA THR A 48 -9.69 -4.10 7.09
C THR A 48 -9.79 -4.32 5.59
N LEU A 49 -9.44 -3.29 4.84
CA LEU A 49 -9.29 -3.43 3.40
C LEU A 49 -7.82 -3.68 3.12
N SER A 50 -7.54 -4.60 2.24
CA SER A 50 -6.16 -4.91 1.92
C SER A 50 -5.99 -5.30 0.46
N ALA A 51 -4.81 -5.01 -0.07
CA ALA A 51 -4.39 -5.43 -1.39
C ALA A 51 -2.91 -5.79 -1.29
N ARG A 52 -2.46 -6.70 -2.13
CA ARG A 52 -1.05 -7.08 -2.14
C ARG A 52 -0.68 -7.73 -3.45
N GLY A 53 0.62 -7.79 -3.69
CA GLY A 53 1.14 -8.41 -4.90
C GLY A 53 2.65 -8.53 -4.84
N VAL A 54 3.24 -8.98 -5.94
CA VAL A 54 4.68 -9.16 -6.06
C VAL A 54 5.14 -8.49 -7.34
N ARG A 55 6.31 -7.83 -7.29
CA ARG A 55 6.90 -7.19 -8.45
C ARG A 55 8.39 -7.51 -8.54
N ALA A 56 8.96 -7.25 -9.69
CA ALA A 56 10.34 -7.61 -9.98
C ALA A 56 11.37 -6.70 -9.31
N SER A 57 10.98 -5.56 -8.79
CA SER A 57 11.91 -4.65 -8.11
C SER A 57 11.21 -3.89 -7.01
N CYS A 58 12.02 -3.34 -6.10
CA CYS A 58 11.49 -2.51 -5.01
C CYS A 58 10.74 -1.30 -5.56
N LYS A 59 11.28 -0.65 -6.57
CA LYS A 59 10.67 0.51 -7.18
C LYS A 59 9.30 0.18 -7.77
N LEU A 60 9.20 -0.94 -8.47
CA LEU A 60 7.93 -1.37 -9.05
C LEU A 60 6.92 -1.77 -7.97
N ALA A 61 7.39 -2.40 -6.90
CA ALA A 61 6.51 -2.77 -5.80
C ALA A 61 5.94 -1.53 -5.11
N LYS A 62 6.77 -0.51 -4.87
CA LYS A 62 6.30 0.74 -4.29
C LYS A 62 5.27 1.42 -5.19
N ALA A 63 5.53 1.45 -6.48
CA ALA A 63 4.60 2.05 -7.43
C ALA A 63 3.28 1.27 -7.47
N ALA A 64 3.35 -0.06 -7.40
CA ALA A 64 2.14 -0.88 -7.41
C ALA A 64 1.29 -0.65 -6.16
N ALA A 65 1.94 -0.50 -5.00
CA ALA A 65 1.21 -0.23 -3.77
C ALA A 65 0.48 1.10 -3.84
N ILE A 66 1.15 2.14 -4.33
CA ILE A 66 0.53 3.46 -4.47
C ILE A 66 -0.61 3.41 -5.48
N ALA A 67 -0.39 2.74 -6.60
CA ALA A 67 -1.43 2.62 -7.64
C ALA A 67 -2.67 1.89 -7.11
N ALA A 68 -2.48 0.89 -6.26
CA ALA A 68 -3.59 0.14 -5.68
C ALA A 68 -4.45 1.05 -4.78
N VAL A 69 -3.79 1.90 -3.99
CA VAL A 69 -4.51 2.85 -3.13
C VAL A 69 -5.26 3.88 -3.97
N ASP A 70 -4.60 4.43 -4.99
CA ASP A 70 -5.23 5.42 -5.85
C ASP A 70 -6.42 4.83 -6.59
N TYR A 71 -6.32 3.60 -7.04
CA TYR A 71 -7.42 2.92 -7.70
C TYR A 71 -8.62 2.77 -6.78
N ARG A 72 -8.36 2.31 -5.54
CA ARG A 72 -9.43 2.12 -4.55
C ARG A 72 -10.09 3.43 -4.19
N ASN A 73 -9.30 4.48 -4.00
CA ASN A 73 -9.86 5.81 -3.68
C ASN A 73 -10.66 6.37 -4.87
N GLY A 74 -10.19 6.16 -6.08
CA GLY A 74 -10.91 6.57 -7.27
C GLY A 74 -12.23 5.84 -7.43
N GLU A 75 -12.24 4.56 -7.14
CA GLU A 75 -13.43 3.75 -7.20
C GLU A 75 -14.48 4.23 -6.18
N ALA A 76 -14.03 4.53 -4.96
CA ALA A 76 -14.92 5.02 -3.93
C ALA A 76 -15.55 6.36 -4.30
N ARG A 77 -14.83 7.19 -5.06
CA ARG A 77 -15.33 8.49 -5.48
C ARG A 77 -16.30 8.40 -6.66
N ARG A 78 -16.35 7.26 -7.30
CA ARG A 78 -17.24 7.07 -8.45
C ARG A 78 -18.63 6.62 -8.05
N GLU A 79 -18.88 6.49 -6.79
CA GLU A 79 -20.19 6.11 -6.32
C GLU A 79 -21.22 7.12 -6.80
N PRO A 80 -22.30 6.68 -7.42
CA PRO A 80 -23.36 7.57 -7.92
C PRO A 80 -24.12 8.24 -6.79
#